data_06fd8d9883408c64fe4c5fb466327cfd
#
_entry.id   06fd8d9883408c64fe4c5fb466327cfd
#
_cell.length_a   1.000
_cell.length_b   1.000
_cell.length_c   1.000
_cell.angle_alpha   90.00
_cell.angle_beta   90.00
_cell.angle_gamma   90.00
#
_symmetry.space_group_name_H-M   'P 1'
#
loop_
_entity.id
_entity.type
_entity.pdbx_description
1 polymer ?
#
loop_
_entity_poly.entity_id
_entity_poly.type
_entity_poly.pdbx_seq_one_letter_code
_entity_poly.pdbx_strand_id
1 'polypeptide(L)'
;MSEERRVALARSGPSRSSWLEGWLPPPVRAVARDVEERIARLPTRLNAYGYDPFGFDPEYARPLLVAMALVHRYWLRVETSGVEKIPEGRVLLIANHAGNTFAWDGAMLGMSLFLGGDPPRVVRGMGEYYLPTIPFFSVFMHRVGSVVGTPSNCAHLLGQEEAIMVFPEGERGFVKTYRQRYQLQRFGLGFMRLALETETPIVPVGIVGAEEQSPGLANLRSVGRLIGSPAFPVTLTFPWLGLASFLPLPVKFRIRFGEPMRFTGDPSEEDASVEKKVEQVKTRIRALIDDGRRARRNWFF
;
A
#
# COMPACT_ATOMS: atom_id res chain seq x y z
N MET A 1 12.30 -30.77 4.83
CA MET A 1 10.84 -30.58 4.72
C MET A 1 10.47 -30.87 3.28
N SER A 2 9.79 -32.00 3.03
CA SER A 2 9.66 -32.64 1.72
C SER A 2 8.80 -31.84 0.73
N GLU A 3 9.18 -31.94 -0.53
CA GLU A 3 8.52 -31.39 -1.72
C GLU A 3 7.01 -31.69 -1.80
N GLU A 4 6.57 -32.77 -1.15
CA GLU A 4 5.16 -33.21 -1.12
C GLU A 4 4.20 -32.24 -0.40
N ARG A 5 4.66 -31.40 0.52
CA ARG A 5 3.82 -30.37 1.18
C ARG A 5 3.61 -29.10 0.36
N ARG A 6 4.45 -28.85 -0.65
CA ARG A 6 4.23 -27.77 -1.63
C ARG A 6 3.07 -28.07 -2.59
N VAL A 7 2.74 -29.34 -2.79
CA VAL A 7 1.74 -29.81 -3.73
C VAL A 7 0.31 -29.84 -3.15
N ALA A 8 0.16 -29.83 -1.84
CA ALA A 8 -1.17 -29.96 -1.20
C ALA A 8 -2.10 -28.74 -1.35
N LEU A 9 -1.56 -27.55 -1.62
CA LEU A 9 -2.38 -26.34 -1.91
C LEU A 9 -2.74 -26.16 -3.38
N ALA A 10 -2.13 -26.95 -4.29
CA ALA A 10 -2.49 -26.96 -5.71
C ALA A 10 -3.77 -27.80 -6.02
N ARG A 11 -4.45 -28.31 -5.01
CA ARG A 11 -5.68 -29.12 -5.17
C ARG A 11 -6.91 -28.46 -4.55
N SER A 12 -7.16 -27.20 -4.83
CA SER A 12 -8.53 -26.72 -4.84
C SER A 12 -9.12 -27.10 -6.20
N GLY A 13 -10.16 -27.93 -6.18
CA GLY A 13 -10.92 -28.32 -7.38
C GLY A 13 -11.44 -27.10 -8.15
N PRO A 14 -12.08 -27.28 -9.33
CA PRO A 14 -12.48 -26.17 -10.19
C PRO A 14 -13.19 -25.11 -9.38
N SER A 15 -12.64 -23.89 -9.39
CA SER A 15 -13.14 -22.79 -8.59
C SER A 15 -14.64 -22.63 -8.84
N ARG A 16 -15.42 -22.41 -7.76
CA ARG A 16 -16.88 -22.16 -7.83
C ARG A 16 -17.26 -20.94 -8.68
N SER A 17 -16.29 -20.27 -9.30
CA SER A 17 -16.45 -19.06 -10.10
C SER A 17 -16.71 -19.30 -11.58
N SER A 18 -16.56 -20.54 -12.10
CA SER A 18 -16.61 -20.81 -13.57
C SER A 18 -17.95 -20.43 -14.23
N TRP A 19 -19.06 -20.46 -13.48
CA TRP A 19 -20.37 -20.05 -13.99
C TRP A 19 -20.57 -18.53 -14.03
N LEU A 20 -19.94 -17.77 -13.14
CA LEU A 20 -19.97 -16.30 -13.13
C LEU A 20 -19.12 -15.69 -14.25
N GLU A 21 -18.04 -16.38 -14.65
CA GLU A 21 -17.13 -15.90 -15.69
C GLU A 21 -17.83 -15.72 -17.05
N GLY A 22 -18.84 -16.55 -17.34
CA GLY A 22 -19.64 -16.42 -18.57
C GLY A 22 -20.42 -15.10 -18.69
N TRP A 23 -20.77 -14.47 -17.57
CA TRP A 23 -21.57 -13.24 -17.50
C TRP A 23 -20.72 -11.96 -17.40
N LEU A 24 -19.44 -12.08 -17.09
CA LEU A 24 -18.57 -10.92 -16.96
C LEU A 24 -18.19 -10.35 -18.34
N PRO A 25 -18.18 -9.00 -18.50
CA PRO A 25 -17.65 -8.38 -19.71
C PRO A 25 -16.21 -8.82 -20.01
N PRO A 26 -15.82 -8.93 -21.29
CA PRO A 26 -14.49 -9.42 -21.67
C PRO A 26 -13.31 -8.76 -20.95
N PRO A 27 -13.26 -7.42 -20.77
CA PRO A 27 -12.15 -6.78 -20.05
C PRO A 27 -12.09 -7.17 -18.56
N VAL A 28 -13.23 -7.33 -17.89
CA VAL A 28 -13.28 -7.76 -16.48
C VAL A 28 -12.79 -9.20 -16.36
N ARG A 29 -13.19 -10.07 -17.28
CA ARG A 29 -12.75 -11.48 -17.32
C ARG A 29 -11.24 -11.59 -17.53
N ALA A 30 -10.67 -10.80 -18.41
CA ALA A 30 -9.22 -10.76 -18.64
C ALA A 30 -8.45 -10.34 -17.37
N VAL A 31 -8.95 -9.32 -16.64
CA VAL A 31 -8.35 -8.90 -15.37
C VAL A 31 -8.48 -9.98 -14.30
N ALA A 32 -9.64 -10.64 -14.20
CA ALA A 32 -9.83 -11.69 -13.22
C ALA A 32 -8.83 -12.86 -13.43
N ARG A 33 -8.63 -13.30 -14.68
CA ARG A 33 -7.67 -14.34 -15.02
C ARG A 33 -6.23 -13.94 -14.68
N ASP A 34 -5.80 -12.74 -15.05
CA ASP A 34 -4.45 -12.25 -14.70
C ASP A 34 -4.24 -12.20 -13.18
N VAL A 35 -5.25 -11.79 -12.41
CA VAL A 35 -5.19 -11.80 -10.94
C VAL A 35 -5.10 -13.25 -10.42
N GLU A 36 -5.86 -14.19 -10.96
CA GLU A 36 -5.80 -15.59 -10.56
C GLU A 36 -4.44 -16.23 -10.85
N GLU A 37 -3.88 -16.01 -12.04
CA GLU A 37 -2.54 -16.47 -12.42
C GLU A 37 -1.48 -15.93 -11.47
N ARG A 38 -1.61 -14.66 -11.05
CA ARG A 38 -0.69 -14.04 -10.08
C ARG A 38 -0.86 -14.60 -8.68
N ILE A 39 -2.11 -14.81 -8.22
CA ILE A 39 -2.38 -15.46 -6.92
C ILE A 39 -1.75 -16.84 -6.87
N ALA A 40 -1.88 -17.63 -7.94
CA ALA A 40 -1.30 -18.98 -8.03
C ALA A 40 0.25 -18.97 -7.94
N ARG A 41 0.90 -17.85 -8.28
CA ARG A 41 2.36 -17.66 -8.25
C ARG A 41 2.85 -16.93 -7.01
N LEU A 42 1.96 -16.50 -6.10
CA LEU A 42 2.37 -15.83 -4.88
C LEU A 42 3.24 -16.75 -4.02
N PRO A 43 4.40 -16.28 -3.56
CA PRO A 43 5.20 -17.00 -2.56
C PRO A 43 4.44 -17.00 -1.23
N THR A 44 3.73 -18.07 -0.94
CA THR A 44 2.99 -18.20 0.33
C THR A 44 3.94 -18.66 1.44
N ARG A 45 4.01 -17.89 2.52
CA ARG A 45 4.80 -18.19 3.71
C ARG A 45 3.84 -18.63 4.81
N LEU A 46 3.62 -19.94 4.86
CA LEU A 46 2.69 -20.53 5.80
C LEU A 46 3.43 -21.00 7.06
N ASN A 47 2.78 -20.84 8.21
CA ASN A 47 3.25 -21.43 9.47
C ASN A 47 3.11 -22.96 9.46
N ALA A 48 3.49 -23.61 10.55
CA ALA A 48 3.42 -25.07 10.67
C ALA A 48 1.99 -25.66 10.52
N TYR A 49 0.96 -24.83 10.67
CA TYR A 49 -0.45 -25.20 10.51
C TYR A 49 -1.01 -24.90 9.12
N GLY A 50 -0.21 -24.35 8.22
CA GLY A 50 -0.64 -24.04 6.87
C GLY A 50 -1.36 -22.69 6.70
N TYR A 51 -1.20 -21.76 7.65
CA TYR A 51 -1.79 -20.42 7.61
C TYR A 51 -0.72 -19.33 7.56
N ASP A 52 -1.05 -18.20 6.91
CA ASP A 52 -0.24 -16.99 7.04
C ASP A 52 -0.25 -16.51 8.49
N PRO A 53 0.91 -16.20 9.11
CA PRO A 53 1.00 -15.80 10.51
C PRO A 53 0.19 -14.56 10.87
N PHE A 54 -0.07 -13.68 9.90
CA PHE A 54 -0.84 -12.46 10.06
C PHE A 54 -2.24 -12.53 9.44
N GLY A 55 -2.66 -13.72 8.99
CA GLY A 55 -4.03 -14.00 8.55
C GLY A 55 -4.33 -13.62 7.10
N PHE A 56 -3.31 -13.30 6.27
CA PHE A 56 -3.52 -13.08 4.84
C PHE A 56 -4.10 -14.34 4.19
N ASP A 57 -5.18 -14.16 3.44
CA ASP A 57 -5.89 -15.23 2.75
C ASP A 57 -6.11 -14.83 1.29
N PRO A 58 -5.33 -15.38 0.35
CA PRO A 58 -5.43 -15.03 -1.08
C PRO A 58 -6.83 -15.29 -1.67
N GLU A 59 -7.52 -16.34 -1.21
CA GLU A 59 -8.86 -16.68 -1.68
C GLU A 59 -9.90 -15.67 -1.21
N TYR A 60 -9.80 -15.24 0.06
CA TYR A 60 -10.63 -14.16 0.58
C TYR A 60 -10.33 -12.82 -0.11
N ALA A 61 -9.06 -12.52 -0.36
CA ALA A 61 -8.64 -11.28 -1.00
C ALA A 61 -8.94 -11.21 -2.50
N ARG A 62 -9.13 -12.35 -3.18
CA ARG A 62 -9.31 -12.44 -4.65
C ARG A 62 -10.32 -11.44 -5.21
N PRO A 63 -11.59 -11.38 -4.75
CA PRO A 63 -12.56 -10.45 -5.33
C PRO A 63 -12.13 -8.98 -5.15
N LEU A 64 -11.50 -8.65 -4.03
CA LEU A 64 -10.96 -7.32 -3.81
C LEU A 64 -9.78 -7.04 -4.74
N LEU A 65 -8.86 -7.98 -4.91
CA LEU A 65 -7.72 -7.84 -5.82
C LEU A 65 -8.18 -7.61 -7.27
N VAL A 66 -9.22 -8.32 -7.72
CA VAL A 66 -9.83 -8.08 -9.04
C VAL A 66 -10.43 -6.69 -9.13
N ALA A 67 -11.20 -6.26 -8.12
CA ALA A 67 -11.78 -4.92 -8.09
C ALA A 67 -10.70 -3.83 -8.07
N MET A 68 -9.66 -3.99 -7.26
CA MET A 68 -8.53 -3.07 -7.20
C MET A 68 -7.71 -3.06 -8.50
N ALA A 69 -7.55 -4.20 -9.17
CA ALA A 69 -6.89 -4.26 -10.48
C ALA A 69 -7.70 -3.53 -11.57
N LEU A 70 -9.03 -3.59 -11.54
CA LEU A 70 -9.89 -2.80 -12.42
C LEU A 70 -9.75 -1.30 -12.15
N VAL A 71 -9.76 -0.90 -10.87
CA VAL A 71 -9.54 0.50 -10.49
C VAL A 71 -8.15 0.96 -10.92
N HIS A 72 -7.11 0.16 -10.69
CA HIS A 72 -5.75 0.45 -11.09
C HIS A 72 -5.62 0.67 -12.61
N ARG A 73 -6.20 -0.23 -13.42
CA ARG A 73 -6.05 -0.19 -14.88
C ARG A 73 -6.93 0.83 -15.57
N TYR A 74 -8.20 0.91 -15.18
CA TYR A 74 -9.23 1.61 -15.97
C TYR A 74 -9.71 2.91 -15.31
N TRP A 75 -9.78 2.96 -13.98
CA TRP A 75 -10.29 4.13 -13.28
C TRP A 75 -9.21 5.15 -12.97
N LEU A 76 -8.21 4.75 -12.19
CA LEU A 76 -7.06 5.60 -11.85
C LEU A 76 -5.94 5.51 -12.90
N ARG A 77 -6.01 4.56 -13.82
CA ARG A 77 -5.06 4.39 -14.95
C ARG A 77 -3.61 4.52 -14.51
N VAL A 78 -3.27 3.77 -13.46
CA VAL A 78 -2.00 3.87 -12.78
C VAL A 78 -0.83 3.57 -13.72
N GLU A 79 0.09 4.50 -13.82
CA GLU A 79 1.36 4.35 -14.54
C GLU A 79 2.45 4.04 -13.52
N THR A 80 3.00 2.86 -13.61
CA THR A 80 4.01 2.34 -12.69
C THR A 80 5.37 2.30 -13.37
N SER A 81 6.43 2.70 -12.67
CA SER A 81 7.81 2.60 -13.16
C SER A 81 8.78 2.26 -12.04
N GLY A 82 9.83 1.50 -12.34
CA GLY A 82 10.89 1.13 -11.40
C GLY A 82 10.56 -0.09 -10.52
N VAL A 83 9.50 -0.86 -10.81
CA VAL A 83 9.17 -2.09 -10.06
C VAL A 83 10.30 -3.12 -10.16
N GLU A 84 10.96 -3.16 -11.29
CA GLU A 84 12.11 -4.03 -11.57
C GLU A 84 13.34 -3.75 -10.69
N LYS A 85 13.37 -2.60 -10.01
CA LYS A 85 14.44 -2.19 -9.08
C LYS A 85 14.24 -2.74 -7.67
N ILE A 86 13.04 -3.22 -7.37
CA ILE A 86 12.72 -3.69 -6.02
C ILE A 86 13.44 -4.99 -5.76
N PRO A 87 14.29 -5.06 -4.71
CA PRO A 87 15.04 -6.27 -4.43
C PRO A 87 14.13 -7.44 -4.03
N GLU A 88 14.58 -8.63 -4.31
CA GLU A 88 13.97 -9.85 -3.76
C GLU A 88 14.11 -9.85 -2.22
N GLY A 89 13.22 -10.58 -1.55
CA GLY A 89 13.22 -10.68 -0.10
C GLY A 89 12.66 -9.45 0.59
N ARG A 90 13.17 -9.17 1.81
CA ARG A 90 12.68 -8.07 2.66
C ARG A 90 12.94 -6.70 2.05
N VAL A 91 11.95 -5.84 2.13
CA VAL A 91 12.03 -4.46 1.64
C VAL A 91 11.06 -3.55 2.36
N LEU A 92 11.50 -2.33 2.64
CA LEU A 92 10.70 -1.23 3.14
C LEU A 92 10.35 -0.27 1.99
N LEU A 93 9.10 -0.26 1.55
CA LEU A 93 8.60 0.73 0.60
C LEU A 93 8.17 1.97 1.39
N ILE A 94 8.87 3.08 1.20
CA ILE A 94 8.60 4.34 1.90
C ILE A 94 8.04 5.36 0.92
N ALA A 95 6.81 5.80 1.14
CA ALA A 95 6.08 6.66 0.21
C ALA A 95 5.51 7.92 0.88
N ASN A 96 5.20 8.94 0.05
CA ASN A 96 4.35 10.04 0.46
C ASN A 96 2.90 9.57 0.62
N HIS A 97 2.18 10.17 1.58
CA HIS A 97 0.81 9.79 1.92
C HIS A 97 -0.20 10.87 1.53
N ALA A 98 -1.33 10.45 0.95
CA ALA A 98 -2.47 11.29 0.67
C ALA A 98 -3.70 10.42 0.39
N GLY A 99 -4.77 10.61 1.10
CA GLY A 99 -5.97 9.78 0.87
C GLY A 99 -7.25 10.49 1.25
N ASN A 100 -7.21 11.27 2.31
CA ASN A 100 -8.34 11.96 2.94
C ASN A 100 -9.46 11.02 3.39
N THR A 101 -10.15 10.37 2.47
CA THR A 101 -11.30 9.49 2.77
C THR A 101 -10.93 8.01 2.80
N PHE A 102 -10.02 7.58 1.93
CA PHE A 102 -9.54 6.20 1.84
C PHE A 102 -8.11 6.17 1.31
N ALA A 103 -7.30 5.21 1.78
CA ALA A 103 -5.88 5.08 1.40
C ALA A 103 -5.70 4.49 -0.01
N TRP A 104 -6.25 5.17 -1.03
CA TRP A 104 -6.11 4.76 -2.43
C TRP A 104 -4.66 4.73 -2.90
N ASP A 105 -3.82 5.60 -2.35
CA ASP A 105 -2.38 5.61 -2.58
C ASP A 105 -1.71 4.29 -2.15
N GLY A 106 -2.03 3.82 -0.93
CA GLY A 106 -1.55 2.53 -0.44
C GLY A 106 -2.08 1.35 -1.23
N ALA A 107 -3.39 1.35 -1.53
CA ALA A 107 -4.00 0.30 -2.35
C ALA A 107 -3.37 0.21 -3.74
N MET A 108 -3.18 1.35 -4.41
CA MET A 108 -2.57 1.39 -5.75
C MET A 108 -1.08 1.09 -5.74
N LEU A 109 -0.34 1.47 -4.69
CA LEU A 109 1.06 1.08 -4.51
C LEU A 109 1.18 -0.44 -4.36
N GLY A 110 0.37 -1.06 -3.49
CA GLY A 110 0.32 -2.52 -3.35
C GLY A 110 -0.03 -3.22 -4.65
N MET A 111 -1.05 -2.73 -5.36
CA MET A 111 -1.44 -3.26 -6.67
C MET A 111 -0.35 -3.08 -7.73
N SER A 112 0.42 -2.00 -7.70
CA SER A 112 1.54 -1.78 -8.63
C SER A 112 2.61 -2.85 -8.48
N LEU A 113 2.96 -3.26 -7.25
CA LEU A 113 3.90 -4.35 -7.03
C LEU A 113 3.27 -5.72 -7.36
N PHE A 114 2.01 -5.94 -6.99
CA PHE A 114 1.32 -7.19 -7.29
C PHE A 114 1.18 -7.44 -8.79
N LEU A 115 0.84 -6.40 -9.57
CA LEU A 115 0.64 -6.50 -11.02
C LEU A 115 1.94 -6.37 -11.82
N GLY A 116 2.94 -5.66 -11.31
CA GLY A 116 4.20 -5.39 -12.02
C GLY A 116 5.37 -6.27 -11.59
N GLY A 117 5.31 -6.88 -10.41
CA GLY A 117 6.38 -7.75 -9.90
C GLY A 117 6.43 -9.10 -10.59
N ASP A 118 7.64 -9.67 -10.71
CA ASP A 118 7.87 -11.03 -11.16
C ASP A 118 8.97 -11.69 -10.31
N PRO A 119 8.63 -12.63 -9.41
CA PRO A 119 7.26 -13.11 -9.10
C PRO A 119 6.36 -12.01 -8.50
N PRO A 120 5.02 -12.17 -8.59
CA PRO A 120 4.10 -11.24 -7.95
C PRO A 120 4.27 -11.26 -6.44
N ARG A 121 4.13 -10.10 -5.80
CA ARG A 121 4.30 -9.96 -4.34
C ARG A 121 3.14 -9.17 -3.73
N VAL A 122 2.68 -9.62 -2.58
CA VAL A 122 1.79 -8.83 -1.74
C VAL A 122 2.63 -7.90 -0.87
N VAL A 123 2.27 -6.63 -0.85
CA VAL A 123 2.87 -5.65 0.06
C VAL A 123 2.04 -5.57 1.32
N ARG A 124 2.66 -5.78 2.49
CA ARG A 124 1.97 -5.66 3.77
C ARG A 124 1.80 -4.17 4.11
N GLY A 125 0.56 -3.71 4.10
CA GLY A 125 0.24 -2.34 4.52
C GLY A 125 0.29 -2.19 6.03
N MET A 126 1.02 -1.19 6.53
CA MET A 126 1.09 -0.90 7.96
C MET A 126 -0.04 0.05 8.34
N GLY A 127 -1.06 -0.50 9.01
CA GLY A 127 -2.24 0.23 9.46
C GLY A 127 -2.03 0.92 10.81
N GLU A 128 -2.77 2.01 11.01
CA GLU A 128 -2.81 2.75 12.29
C GLU A 128 -3.46 1.93 13.41
N TYR A 129 -3.07 2.19 14.65
CA TYR A 129 -3.52 1.44 15.84
C TYR A 129 -5.03 1.50 16.09
N TYR A 130 -5.73 2.52 15.62
CA TYR A 130 -7.17 2.63 15.81
C TYR A 130 -7.99 1.78 14.82
N LEU A 131 -7.42 1.40 13.67
CA LEU A 131 -8.14 0.66 12.64
C LEU A 131 -8.73 -0.67 13.11
N PRO A 132 -8.03 -1.49 13.92
CA PRO A 132 -8.61 -2.71 14.49
C PRO A 132 -9.76 -2.49 15.45
N THR A 133 -9.96 -1.28 15.98
CA THR A 133 -11.09 -0.98 16.89
C THR A 133 -12.42 -0.81 16.13
N ILE A 134 -12.36 -0.66 14.81
CA ILE A 134 -13.55 -0.58 13.96
C ILE A 134 -14.13 -2.00 13.80
N PRO A 135 -15.41 -2.23 14.13
CA PRO A 135 -16.03 -3.54 14.03
C PRO A 135 -15.82 -4.19 12.66
N PHE A 136 -15.46 -5.47 12.65
CA PHE A 136 -15.19 -6.30 11.47
C PHE A 136 -13.99 -5.86 10.61
N PHE A 137 -13.51 -4.62 10.76
CA PHE A 137 -12.42 -4.09 9.95
C PHE A 137 -11.08 -4.79 10.23
N SER A 138 -10.84 -5.20 11.48
CA SER A 138 -9.64 -5.97 11.87
C SER A 138 -9.51 -7.24 11.04
N VAL A 139 -10.58 -8.05 10.98
CA VAL A 139 -10.58 -9.32 10.22
C VAL A 139 -10.36 -9.04 8.72
N PHE A 140 -11.08 -8.07 8.17
CA PHE A 140 -10.92 -7.67 6.78
C PHE A 140 -9.47 -7.25 6.48
N MET A 141 -8.91 -6.35 7.29
CA MET A 141 -7.56 -5.82 7.14
C MET A 141 -6.51 -6.93 7.07
N HIS A 142 -6.55 -7.88 8.02
CA HIS A 142 -5.60 -9.00 8.04
C HIS A 142 -5.76 -9.93 6.85
N ARG A 143 -7.00 -10.25 6.48
CA ARG A 143 -7.27 -11.13 5.34
C ARG A 143 -6.86 -10.57 3.98
N VAL A 144 -6.76 -9.25 3.86
CA VAL A 144 -6.24 -8.60 2.64
C VAL A 144 -4.75 -8.25 2.72
N GLY A 145 -4.06 -8.69 3.77
CA GLY A 145 -2.62 -8.58 3.92
C GLY A 145 -2.12 -7.33 4.63
N SER A 146 -3.01 -6.48 5.15
CA SER A 146 -2.62 -5.33 5.99
C SER A 146 -2.49 -5.74 7.46
N VAL A 147 -1.54 -5.14 8.17
CA VAL A 147 -1.19 -5.47 9.56
C VAL A 147 -1.07 -4.18 10.36
N VAL A 148 -1.31 -4.24 11.67
CA VAL A 148 -1.05 -3.08 12.55
C VAL A 148 0.45 -2.78 12.57
N GLY A 149 0.80 -1.53 12.32
CA GLY A 149 2.19 -1.05 12.16
C GLY A 149 2.96 -0.94 13.47
N THR A 150 2.95 -1.99 14.31
CA THR A 150 3.83 -2.03 15.48
C THR A 150 5.27 -2.37 15.06
N PRO A 151 6.31 -1.86 15.76
CA PRO A 151 7.69 -2.23 15.47
C PRO A 151 7.89 -3.76 15.45
N SER A 152 7.29 -4.48 16.41
CA SER A 152 7.38 -5.94 16.50
C SER A 152 6.79 -6.64 15.28
N ASN A 153 5.59 -6.24 14.82
CA ASN A 153 4.97 -6.83 13.63
C ASN A 153 5.81 -6.55 12.38
N CYS A 154 6.31 -5.33 12.25
CA CYS A 154 7.18 -4.96 11.13
C CYS A 154 8.48 -5.76 11.12
N ALA A 155 9.17 -5.88 12.27
CA ALA A 155 10.39 -6.67 12.38
C ALA A 155 10.14 -8.15 12.07
N HIS A 156 9.02 -8.72 12.55
CA HIS A 156 8.65 -10.10 12.25
C HIS A 156 8.40 -10.34 10.76
N LEU A 157 7.65 -9.46 10.09
CA LEU A 157 7.41 -9.54 8.64
C LEU A 157 8.70 -9.44 7.84
N LEU A 158 9.57 -8.49 8.20
CA LEU A 158 10.88 -8.34 7.53
C LEU A 158 11.79 -9.55 7.79
N GLY A 159 11.75 -10.13 9.00
CA GLY A 159 12.44 -11.39 9.31
C GLY A 159 11.96 -12.57 8.46
N GLN A 160 10.73 -12.50 7.96
CA GLN A 160 10.17 -13.46 7.00
C GLN A 160 10.39 -13.06 5.54
N GLU A 161 11.25 -12.11 5.25
CA GLU A 161 11.57 -11.62 3.91
C GLU A 161 10.35 -11.01 3.17
N GLU A 162 9.39 -10.43 3.90
CA GLU A 162 8.22 -9.79 3.33
C GLU A 162 8.52 -8.35 2.86
N ALA A 163 7.70 -7.88 1.92
CA ALA A 163 7.66 -6.47 1.53
C ALA A 163 6.63 -5.73 2.39
N ILE A 164 7.04 -4.67 3.06
CA ILE A 164 6.12 -3.81 3.81
C ILE A 164 6.11 -2.39 3.26
N MET A 165 4.97 -1.73 3.29
CA MET A 165 4.86 -0.32 2.95
C MET A 165 4.54 0.51 4.17
N VAL A 166 5.24 1.65 4.28
CA VAL A 166 5.09 2.60 5.38
C VAL A 166 4.96 4.01 4.80
N PHE A 167 4.02 4.76 5.36
CA PHE A 167 3.83 6.17 5.07
C PHE A 167 4.30 6.99 6.29
N PRO A 168 5.56 7.44 6.34
CA PRO A 168 6.13 8.02 7.55
C PRO A 168 5.57 9.41 7.91
N GLU A 169 4.77 10.01 7.03
CA GLU A 169 3.99 11.21 7.32
C GLU A 169 2.83 10.91 8.29
N GLY A 170 2.33 9.65 8.31
CA GLY A 170 1.18 9.23 9.09
C GLY A 170 -0.07 10.05 8.78
N GLU A 171 -0.91 10.27 9.78
CA GLU A 171 -2.14 11.07 9.66
C GLU A 171 -1.90 12.45 9.00
N ARG A 172 -0.76 13.10 9.28
CA ARG A 172 -0.45 14.43 8.70
C ARG A 172 -0.35 14.41 7.18
N GLY A 173 0.17 13.32 6.62
CA GLY A 173 0.18 13.09 5.18
C GLY A 173 -1.20 12.78 4.64
N PHE A 174 -1.92 11.89 5.34
CA PHE A 174 -3.23 11.41 4.92
C PHE A 174 -4.28 12.51 4.76
N VAL A 175 -4.34 13.48 5.70
CA VAL A 175 -5.35 14.55 5.76
C VAL A 175 -4.88 15.90 5.24
N LYS A 176 -3.91 15.93 4.35
CA LYS A 176 -3.45 17.17 3.72
C LYS A 176 -4.58 17.89 2.98
N THR A 177 -4.63 19.21 3.14
CA THR A 177 -5.47 20.04 2.27
C THR A 177 -4.89 20.12 0.85
N TYR A 178 -5.70 20.41 -0.13
CA TYR A 178 -5.27 20.57 -1.52
C TYR A 178 -4.20 21.65 -1.73
N ARG A 179 -4.17 22.66 -0.85
CA ARG A 179 -3.10 23.70 -0.83
C ARG A 179 -1.73 23.12 -0.46
N GLN A 180 -1.70 22.06 0.33
CA GLN A 180 -0.49 21.35 0.78
C GLN A 180 -0.12 20.18 -0.14
N ARG A 181 -0.81 20.00 -1.28
CA ARG A 181 -0.52 18.89 -2.18
C ARG A 181 0.95 18.85 -2.57
N TYR A 182 1.51 17.64 -2.61
CA TYR A 182 2.92 17.36 -2.92
C TYR A 182 3.94 17.95 -1.96
N GLN A 183 3.50 18.57 -0.86
CA GLN A 183 4.40 18.99 0.21
C GLN A 183 4.56 17.85 1.21
N LEU A 184 5.76 17.26 1.26
CA LEU A 184 6.07 16.21 2.22
C LEU A 184 6.04 16.78 3.63
N GLN A 185 5.24 16.18 4.49
CA GLN A 185 5.15 16.53 5.89
C GLN A 185 6.39 16.00 6.67
N ARG A 186 6.42 16.22 7.98
CA ARG A 186 7.47 15.65 8.82
C ARG A 186 7.36 14.13 8.84
N PHE A 187 8.46 13.44 8.58
CA PHE A 187 8.56 11.99 8.67
C PHE A 187 8.84 11.57 10.11
N GLY A 188 8.22 10.48 10.55
CA GLY A 188 8.60 9.77 11.77
C GLY A 188 9.93 9.04 11.58
N LEU A 189 10.68 8.84 12.65
CA LEU A 189 11.99 8.18 12.62
C LEU A 189 11.90 6.65 12.66
N GLY A 190 10.74 6.11 13.04
CA GLY A 190 10.56 4.68 13.32
C GLY A 190 10.93 3.75 12.16
N PHE A 191 10.61 4.11 10.91
CA PHE A 191 10.93 3.30 9.76
C PHE A 191 12.45 3.19 9.52
N MET A 192 13.20 4.26 9.82
CA MET A 192 14.66 4.26 9.67
C MET A 192 15.32 3.42 10.76
N ARG A 193 14.86 3.52 12.02
CA ARG A 193 15.33 2.66 13.10
C ARG A 193 15.05 1.19 12.80
N LEU A 194 13.86 0.87 12.28
CA LEU A 194 13.51 -0.46 11.83
C LEU A 194 14.41 -0.95 10.69
N ALA A 195 14.72 -0.09 9.72
CA ALA A 195 15.63 -0.43 8.61
C ALA A 195 17.05 -0.74 9.10
N LEU A 196 17.54 0.02 10.10
CA LEU A 196 18.84 -0.22 10.72
C LEU A 196 18.86 -1.52 11.53
N GLU A 197 17.83 -1.77 12.34
CA GLU A 197 17.68 -2.96 13.18
C GLU A 197 17.61 -4.25 12.36
N THR A 198 16.88 -4.22 11.26
CA THR A 198 16.63 -5.41 10.42
C THR A 198 17.54 -5.49 9.20
N GLU A 199 18.45 -4.53 9.02
CA GLU A 199 19.32 -4.40 7.83
C GLU A 199 18.53 -4.42 6.51
N THR A 200 17.32 -3.87 6.53
CA THR A 200 16.39 -3.93 5.40
C THR A 200 16.62 -2.77 4.43
N PRO A 201 16.73 -3.03 3.11
CA PRO A 201 16.80 -1.97 2.13
C PRO A 201 15.51 -1.16 2.07
N ILE A 202 15.65 0.17 1.94
CA ILE A 202 14.55 1.10 1.74
C ILE A 202 14.42 1.41 0.25
N VAL A 203 13.23 1.22 -0.31
CA VAL A 203 12.89 1.71 -1.66
C VAL A 203 12.00 2.95 -1.51
N PRO A 204 12.50 4.14 -1.86
CA PRO A 204 11.68 5.36 -1.86
C PRO A 204 10.67 5.30 -2.99
N VAL A 205 9.42 5.69 -2.70
CA VAL A 205 8.33 5.68 -3.68
C VAL A 205 7.69 7.05 -3.77
N GLY A 206 7.58 7.60 -4.97
CA GLY A 206 6.85 8.84 -5.25
C GLY A 206 5.49 8.54 -5.86
N ILE A 207 4.41 9.02 -5.21
CA ILE A 207 3.04 8.86 -5.68
C ILE A 207 2.49 10.22 -6.10
N VAL A 208 2.02 10.32 -7.35
CA VAL A 208 1.40 11.52 -7.92
C VAL A 208 -0.02 11.18 -8.36
N GLY A 209 -0.97 12.06 -8.06
CA GLY A 209 -2.40 11.88 -8.34
C GLY A 209 -3.23 11.62 -7.08
N ALA A 210 -2.62 11.14 -6.00
CA ALA A 210 -3.34 10.79 -4.79
C ALA A 210 -4.00 11.99 -4.09
N GLU A 211 -3.40 13.17 -4.15
CA GLU A 211 -3.99 14.39 -3.59
C GLU A 211 -5.17 14.93 -4.41
N GLU A 212 -5.22 14.62 -5.70
CA GLU A 212 -6.28 15.07 -6.60
C GLU A 212 -7.48 14.10 -6.64
N GLN A 213 -7.32 12.85 -6.23
CA GLN A 213 -8.42 11.89 -6.22
C GLN A 213 -9.48 12.19 -5.13
N SER A 214 -9.10 12.88 -4.07
CA SER A 214 -9.97 13.35 -2.99
C SER A 214 -9.44 14.70 -2.45
N PRO A 215 -9.65 15.81 -3.18
CA PRO A 215 -9.07 17.11 -2.80
C PRO A 215 -9.60 17.59 -1.45
N GLY A 216 -8.71 17.66 -0.45
CA GLY A 216 -9.03 18.13 0.89
C GLY A 216 -9.23 19.64 0.92
N LEU A 217 -10.36 20.09 1.45
CA LEU A 217 -10.65 21.52 1.66
C LEU A 217 -10.26 21.95 3.06
N ALA A 218 -10.58 21.13 4.06
CA ALA A 218 -10.30 21.36 5.47
C ALA A 218 -10.18 20.03 6.23
N ASN A 219 -9.63 20.11 7.44
CA ASN A 219 -9.67 19.02 8.42
C ASN A 219 -10.27 19.52 9.73
N LEU A 220 -11.47 19.06 10.07
CA LEU A 220 -12.21 19.46 11.27
C LEU A 220 -11.86 18.52 12.44
N ARG A 221 -10.66 18.66 13.01
CA ARG A 221 -10.16 17.81 14.10
C ARG A 221 -11.08 17.73 15.32
N SER A 222 -11.82 18.81 15.62
CA SER A 222 -12.77 18.82 16.74
C SER A 222 -13.94 17.87 16.50
N VAL A 223 -14.43 17.79 15.26
CA VAL A 223 -15.48 16.84 14.84
C VAL A 223 -14.91 15.42 14.87
N GLY A 224 -13.70 15.21 14.35
CA GLY A 224 -13.02 13.92 14.41
C GLY A 224 -12.97 13.39 15.84
N ARG A 225 -12.48 14.17 16.79
CA ARG A 225 -12.39 13.77 18.20
C ARG A 225 -13.75 13.39 18.80
N LEU A 226 -14.83 14.04 18.40
CA LEU A 226 -16.19 13.75 18.89
C LEU A 226 -16.66 12.35 18.47
N ILE A 227 -16.22 11.88 17.31
CA ILE A 227 -16.59 10.55 16.75
C ILE A 227 -15.48 9.49 16.95
N GLY A 228 -14.47 9.79 17.79
CA GLY A 228 -13.37 8.84 18.05
C GLY A 228 -12.36 8.67 16.90
N SER A 229 -12.36 9.60 15.94
CA SER A 229 -11.39 9.61 14.84
C SER A 229 -10.32 10.68 15.05
N PRO A 230 -9.05 10.44 14.69
CA PRO A 230 -8.00 11.44 14.78
C PRO A 230 -8.23 12.62 13.84
N ALA A 231 -9.00 12.43 12.77
CA ALA A 231 -9.26 13.41 11.74
C ALA A 231 -10.70 13.37 11.24
N PHE A 232 -11.20 14.49 10.74
CA PHE A 232 -12.43 14.57 9.96
C PHE A 232 -12.14 15.43 8.72
N PRO A 233 -11.68 14.79 7.62
CA PRO A 233 -11.38 15.52 6.40
C PRO A 233 -12.67 16.03 5.75
N VAL A 234 -12.67 17.27 5.28
CA VAL A 234 -13.70 17.81 4.40
C VAL A 234 -13.08 17.90 3.02
N THR A 235 -13.68 17.22 2.05
CA THR A 235 -13.21 17.17 0.66
C THR A 235 -14.28 17.73 -0.30
N LEU A 236 -14.02 17.73 -1.58
CA LEU A 236 -15.04 18.09 -2.59
C LEU A 236 -16.25 17.15 -2.56
N THR A 237 -16.06 15.91 -2.12
CA THR A 237 -17.10 14.87 -2.12
C THR A 237 -17.58 14.51 -0.71
N PHE A 238 -16.69 14.49 0.28
CA PHE A 238 -17.02 14.15 1.66
C PHE A 238 -17.21 15.41 2.52
N PRO A 239 -18.24 15.51 3.37
CA PRO A 239 -19.25 14.46 3.67
C PRO A 239 -20.47 14.44 2.72
N TRP A 240 -20.54 15.33 1.71
CA TRP A 240 -21.72 15.64 0.92
C TRP A 240 -22.34 14.44 0.20
N LEU A 241 -21.51 13.52 -0.31
CA LEU A 241 -21.96 12.33 -1.03
C LEU A 241 -22.01 11.07 -0.14
N GLY A 242 -21.87 11.22 1.20
CA GLY A 242 -21.89 10.09 2.12
C GLY A 242 -20.90 9.00 1.73
N LEU A 243 -21.33 7.73 1.63
CA LEU A 243 -20.47 6.59 1.28
C LEU A 243 -19.87 6.69 -0.13
N ALA A 244 -20.51 7.36 -1.07
CA ALA A 244 -19.95 7.57 -2.41
C ALA A 244 -18.68 8.43 -2.39
N SER A 245 -18.41 9.18 -1.32
CA SER A 245 -17.19 9.95 -1.13
C SER A 245 -15.93 9.09 -0.96
N PHE A 246 -16.08 7.81 -0.68
CA PHE A 246 -14.96 6.87 -0.61
C PHE A 246 -14.47 6.42 -2.00
N LEU A 247 -15.27 6.64 -3.05
CA LEU A 247 -14.83 6.41 -4.42
C LEU A 247 -13.88 7.55 -4.83
N PRO A 248 -12.73 7.23 -5.43
CA PRO A 248 -11.78 8.24 -5.87
C PRO A 248 -12.30 8.95 -7.11
N LEU A 249 -11.97 10.23 -7.28
CA LEU A 249 -12.12 10.88 -8.58
C LEU A 249 -11.22 10.19 -9.62
N PRO A 250 -11.62 10.13 -10.91
CA PRO A 250 -10.90 9.39 -11.94
C PRO A 250 -9.62 10.11 -12.41
N VAL A 251 -8.73 10.38 -11.49
CA VAL A 251 -7.43 11.02 -11.73
C VAL A 251 -6.39 9.96 -12.11
N LYS A 252 -5.48 10.29 -13.01
CA LYS A 252 -4.38 9.39 -13.36
C LYS A 252 -3.31 9.39 -12.26
N PHE A 253 -3.02 8.20 -11.72
CA PHE A 253 -1.92 8.02 -10.78
C PHE A 253 -0.61 7.72 -11.50
N ARG A 254 0.50 8.19 -10.92
CA ARG A 254 1.85 7.79 -11.29
C ARG A 254 2.58 7.34 -10.03
N ILE A 255 3.05 6.11 -10.03
CA ILE A 255 3.79 5.49 -8.93
C ILE A 255 5.18 5.15 -9.43
N ARG A 256 6.19 5.79 -8.82
CA ARG A 256 7.58 5.67 -9.21
C ARG A 256 8.40 5.08 -8.07
N PHE A 257 8.98 3.91 -8.30
CA PHE A 257 9.90 3.26 -7.39
C PHE A 257 11.33 3.75 -7.69
N GLY A 258 12.02 4.21 -6.65
CA GLY A 258 13.42 4.65 -6.75
C GLY A 258 14.40 3.50 -6.58
N GLU A 259 15.70 3.83 -6.63
CA GLU A 259 16.76 2.87 -6.33
C GLU A 259 16.74 2.47 -4.86
N PRO A 260 17.00 1.18 -4.54
CA PRO A 260 17.12 0.72 -3.16
C PRO A 260 18.25 1.45 -2.43
N MET A 261 17.95 1.92 -1.23
CA MET A 261 18.89 2.59 -0.35
C MET A 261 19.19 1.69 0.85
N ARG A 262 20.46 1.45 1.15
CA ARG A 262 20.90 0.73 2.34
C ARG A 262 21.52 1.70 3.32
N PHE A 263 21.16 1.56 4.57
CA PHE A 263 21.70 2.36 5.68
C PHE A 263 22.36 1.44 6.69
N THR A 264 23.41 1.95 7.30
CA THR A 264 24.15 1.28 8.37
C THR A 264 24.23 2.20 9.59
N GLY A 265 24.37 1.62 10.77
CA GLY A 265 24.48 2.35 12.04
C GLY A 265 23.71 1.65 13.15
N ASP A 266 23.79 2.21 14.35
CA ASP A 266 23.08 1.70 15.50
C ASP A 266 21.60 2.16 15.47
N PRO A 267 20.60 1.26 15.58
CA PRO A 267 19.19 1.64 15.68
C PRO A 267 18.89 2.60 16.85
N SER A 268 19.72 2.59 17.88
CA SER A 268 19.60 3.42 19.09
C SER A 268 20.37 4.74 19.03
N GLU A 269 21.02 5.07 17.90
CA GLU A 269 21.75 6.33 17.74
C GLU A 269 20.85 7.56 17.96
N GLU A 270 21.46 8.71 18.25
CA GLU A 270 20.75 9.96 18.51
C GLU A 270 19.79 10.33 17.36
N ASP A 271 18.64 10.90 17.72
CA ASP A 271 17.61 11.32 16.75
C ASP A 271 18.16 12.18 15.62
N ALA A 272 19.10 13.09 15.93
CA ALA A 272 19.72 13.98 14.94
C ALA A 272 20.51 13.20 13.84
N SER A 273 21.11 12.07 14.18
CA SER A 273 21.81 11.20 13.23
C SER A 273 20.79 10.45 12.36
N VAL A 274 19.74 9.91 12.98
CA VAL A 274 18.66 9.23 12.27
C VAL A 274 17.94 10.19 11.32
N GLU A 275 17.66 11.46 11.76
CA GLU A 275 17.02 12.48 10.93
C GLU A 275 17.80 12.78 9.65
N LYS A 276 19.14 12.78 9.69
CA LYS A 276 19.96 12.96 8.47
C LYS A 276 19.72 11.84 7.44
N LYS A 277 19.59 10.59 7.90
CA LYS A 277 19.27 9.45 7.04
C LYS A 277 17.85 9.53 6.50
N VAL A 278 16.89 9.92 7.34
CA VAL A 278 15.49 10.14 6.94
C VAL A 278 15.39 11.22 5.87
N GLU A 279 16.13 12.33 5.99
CA GLU A 279 16.10 13.41 4.99
C GLU A 279 16.68 12.98 3.64
N GLN A 280 17.62 12.03 3.60
CA GLN A 280 18.07 11.44 2.34
C GLN A 280 16.94 10.69 1.63
N VAL A 281 16.18 9.84 2.35
CA VAL A 281 15.02 9.13 1.79
C VAL A 281 13.96 10.13 1.33
N LYS A 282 13.65 11.13 2.15
CA LYS A 282 12.68 12.19 1.85
C LYS A 282 13.05 12.99 0.61
N THR A 283 14.33 13.29 0.43
CA THR A 283 14.85 13.96 -0.76
C THR A 283 14.65 13.11 -2.02
N ARG A 284 14.87 11.81 -1.93
CA ARG A 284 14.61 10.88 -3.05
C ARG A 284 13.12 10.81 -3.41
N ILE A 285 12.24 10.71 -2.40
CA ILE A 285 10.79 10.74 -2.63
C ILE A 285 10.37 12.05 -3.30
N ARG A 286 10.89 13.20 -2.85
CA ARG A 286 10.61 14.50 -3.46
C ARG A 286 11.00 14.54 -4.94
N ALA A 287 12.20 14.04 -5.27
CA ALA A 287 12.64 13.95 -6.67
C ALA A 287 11.72 13.07 -7.52
N LEU A 288 11.29 11.91 -7.02
CA LEU A 288 10.35 11.02 -7.71
C LEU A 288 8.98 11.66 -7.93
N ILE A 289 8.48 12.41 -6.94
CA ILE A 289 7.23 13.19 -7.07
C ILE A 289 7.39 14.26 -8.16
N ASP A 290 8.48 15.01 -8.13
CA ASP A 290 8.73 16.07 -9.13
C ASP A 290 8.87 15.51 -10.54
N ASP A 291 9.52 14.36 -10.70
CA ASP A 291 9.59 13.65 -11.97
C ASP A 291 8.22 13.18 -12.45
N GLY A 292 7.42 12.60 -11.53
CA GLY A 292 6.05 12.19 -11.84
C GLY A 292 5.15 13.35 -12.24
N ARG A 293 5.31 14.50 -11.60
CA ARG A 293 4.57 15.74 -11.92
C ARG A 293 4.97 16.32 -13.27
N ARG A 294 6.27 16.32 -13.58
CA ARG A 294 6.76 16.78 -14.90
C ARG A 294 6.29 15.91 -16.06
N ALA A 295 6.16 14.61 -15.82
CA ALA A 295 5.70 13.67 -16.84
C ALA A 295 4.19 13.77 -17.15
N ARG A 296 3.40 14.47 -16.34
CA ARG A 296 1.96 14.57 -16.55
C ARG A 296 1.57 15.88 -17.24
N ARG A 297 0.65 15.79 -18.21
CA ARG A 297 0.11 16.95 -18.93
C ARG A 297 -1.02 17.64 -18.17
N ASN A 298 -1.87 16.87 -17.50
CA ASN A 298 -2.98 17.33 -16.65
C ASN A 298 -3.37 16.25 -15.63
N TRP A 299 -4.45 16.43 -14.88
CA TRP A 299 -4.91 15.47 -13.88
C TRP A 299 -5.37 14.13 -14.44
N PHE A 300 -5.81 14.11 -15.68
CA PHE A 300 -6.42 12.93 -16.30
C PHE A 300 -5.48 12.19 -17.26
N PHE A 301 -4.38 12.85 -17.74
CA PHE A 301 -3.45 12.29 -18.73
C PHE A 301 -1.99 12.47 -18.35
#